data_80df6600c16544b14afd6208e2269c96
#
_entry.id   80df6600c16544b14afd6208e2269c96
#
_cell.length_a   1.000
_cell.length_b   1.000
_cell.length_c   1.000
_cell.angle_alpha   90.00
_cell.angle_beta   90.00
_cell.angle_gamma   90.00
#
_symmetry.space_group_name_H-M   'P 1'
#
loop_
_entity.id
_entity.type
_entity.pdbx_description
1 polymer ?
#
loop_
_entity_poly.entity_id
_entity_poly.type
_entity_poly.pdbx_seq_one_letter_code
_entity_poly.pdbx_strand_id
1 'polypeptide(L)'
;MDSVNIAALVLRLALGGTVIAHGWNHAFGGGKLPGTARWFESIGIRPGRVHALSATVTELGAGALLVLGLLTPLAAAAVVGTMVVALVANHARNGFFIFRPGEGYEYVLMITLVSCALGALDGGAWSLDHVAGFSVPGWAGLAIAALAGIGGAALLLATSWRPAPAASPAPASESAPAA
;
A
#
# COMPACT_ATOMS: atom_id res chain seq x y z
N MET A 1 -28.82 -10.35 3.04
CA MET A 1 -28.30 -9.00 2.75
C MET A 1 -27.46 -8.46 3.90
N ASP A 2 -27.82 -8.74 5.15
CA ASP A 2 -27.08 -8.21 6.32
C ASP A 2 -25.64 -8.70 6.44
N SER A 3 -25.37 -9.98 6.13
CA SER A 3 -24.01 -10.55 6.21
C SER A 3 -23.02 -9.86 5.27
N VAL A 4 -23.44 -9.48 4.06
CA VAL A 4 -22.57 -8.75 3.11
C VAL A 4 -22.28 -7.33 3.62
N ASN A 5 -23.31 -6.64 4.16
CA ASN A 5 -23.14 -5.31 4.73
C ASN A 5 -22.22 -5.31 5.96
N ILE A 6 -22.36 -6.33 6.82
CA ILE A 6 -21.47 -6.52 7.98
C ILE A 6 -20.04 -6.77 7.50
N ALA A 7 -19.84 -7.66 6.52
CA ALA A 7 -18.52 -7.93 5.96
C ALA A 7 -17.88 -6.66 5.37
N ALA A 8 -18.62 -5.91 4.56
CA ALA A 8 -18.14 -4.65 3.99
C ALA A 8 -17.73 -3.65 5.09
N LEU A 9 -18.56 -3.48 6.13
CA LEU A 9 -18.24 -2.60 7.26
C LEU A 9 -16.96 -3.05 7.98
N VAL A 10 -16.85 -4.34 8.33
CA VAL A 10 -15.68 -4.88 9.03
C VAL A 10 -14.40 -4.68 8.20
N LEU A 11 -14.46 -4.98 6.91
CA LEU A 11 -13.31 -4.80 6.01
C LEU A 11 -12.92 -3.33 5.87
N ARG A 12 -13.90 -2.41 5.73
CA ARG A 12 -13.64 -0.97 5.69
C ARG A 12 -12.96 -0.47 6.95
N LEU A 13 -13.45 -0.86 8.13
CA LEU A 13 -12.88 -0.45 9.42
C LEU A 13 -11.48 -1.04 9.61
N ALA A 14 -11.28 -2.31 9.27
CA ALA A 14 -9.98 -2.97 9.39
C ALA A 14 -8.94 -2.34 8.46
N LEU A 15 -9.24 -2.23 7.15
CA LEU A 15 -8.32 -1.62 6.18
C LEU A 15 -8.13 -0.14 6.46
N GLY A 16 -9.22 0.60 6.67
CA GLY A 16 -9.16 2.04 6.93
C GLY A 16 -8.36 2.36 8.18
N GLY A 17 -8.61 1.64 9.28
CA GLY A 17 -7.85 1.78 10.52
C GLY A 17 -6.36 1.46 10.34
N THR A 18 -6.05 0.37 9.62
CA THR A 18 -4.68 -0.03 9.34
C THR A 18 -3.91 1.05 8.56
N VAL A 19 -4.47 1.53 7.44
CA VAL A 19 -3.74 2.52 6.62
C VAL A 19 -3.69 3.90 7.29
N ILE A 20 -4.69 4.29 8.10
CA ILE A 20 -4.60 5.48 8.97
C ILE A 20 -3.43 5.35 9.94
N ALA A 21 -3.26 4.19 10.58
CA ALA A 21 -2.15 3.97 11.51
C ALA A 21 -0.79 4.08 10.80
N HIS A 22 -0.67 3.58 9.57
CA HIS A 22 0.53 3.73 8.74
C HIS A 22 0.80 5.20 8.38
N GLY A 23 -0.18 5.91 7.83
CA GLY A 23 -0.05 7.33 7.49
C GLY A 23 0.26 8.20 8.71
N TRP A 24 -0.34 7.89 9.85
CA TRP A 24 -0.02 8.53 11.13
C TRP A 24 1.42 8.28 11.54
N ASN A 25 1.88 7.04 11.44
CA ASN A 25 3.26 6.70 11.75
C ASN A 25 4.27 7.41 10.84
N HIS A 26 3.96 7.59 9.56
CA HIS A 26 4.79 8.38 8.63
C HIS A 26 4.95 9.84 9.07
N ALA A 27 3.88 10.44 9.59
CA ALA A 27 3.89 11.86 9.99
C ALA A 27 4.44 12.08 11.40
N PHE A 28 4.13 11.21 12.36
CA PHE A 28 4.31 11.45 13.78
C PHE A 28 5.17 10.39 14.50
N GLY A 29 5.41 9.22 13.89
CA GLY A 29 6.27 8.17 14.45
C GLY A 29 7.76 8.51 14.32
N GLY A 30 8.60 7.84 15.05
CA GLY A 30 10.05 7.84 15.08
C GLY A 30 10.74 9.07 14.45
N GLY A 31 11.14 8.94 13.19
CA GLY A 31 11.82 10.02 12.45
C GLY A 31 10.89 11.08 11.88
N LYS A 32 9.58 10.98 12.11
CA LYS A 32 8.52 11.82 11.53
C LYS A 32 8.62 11.87 9.99
N LEU A 33 7.96 12.81 9.36
CA LEU A 33 7.98 12.97 7.90
C LEU A 33 9.40 13.08 7.30
N PRO A 34 10.39 13.79 7.93
CA PRO A 34 11.76 13.77 7.42
C PRO A 34 12.42 12.38 7.51
N GLY A 35 12.11 11.58 8.52
CA GLY A 35 12.60 10.20 8.64
C GLY A 35 12.03 9.31 7.54
N THR A 36 10.73 9.38 7.32
CA THR A 36 10.03 8.69 6.23
C THR A 36 10.60 9.08 4.86
N ALA A 37 10.90 10.37 4.64
CA ALA A 37 11.50 10.85 3.41
C ALA A 37 12.89 10.22 3.15
N ARG A 38 13.76 10.15 4.17
CA ARG A 38 15.05 9.48 4.06
C ARG A 38 14.92 7.98 3.80
N TRP A 39 13.93 7.34 4.43
CA TRP A 39 13.67 5.93 4.18
C TRP A 39 13.22 5.68 2.73
N PHE A 40 12.32 6.49 2.17
CA PHE A 40 11.94 6.40 0.75
C PHE A 40 13.14 6.57 -0.18
N GLU A 41 14.04 7.51 0.11
CA GLU A 41 15.26 7.69 -0.69
C GLU A 41 16.17 6.47 -0.60
N SER A 42 16.25 5.83 0.57
CA SER A 42 17.07 4.62 0.77
C SER A 42 16.58 3.42 -0.03
N ILE A 43 15.27 3.29 -0.26
CA ILE A 43 14.68 2.26 -1.11
C ILE A 43 14.57 2.68 -2.59
N GLY A 44 15.12 3.84 -2.94
CA GLY A 44 15.22 4.33 -4.32
C GLY A 44 14.05 5.18 -4.81
N ILE A 45 13.10 5.57 -3.97
CA ILE A 45 11.98 6.45 -4.35
C ILE A 45 12.38 7.91 -4.16
N ARG A 46 12.43 8.68 -5.27
CA ARG A 46 12.91 10.07 -5.29
C ARG A 46 11.95 10.99 -6.03
N PRO A 47 11.80 12.28 -5.56
CA PRO A 47 12.36 12.84 -4.32
C PRO A 47 11.61 12.35 -3.07
N GLY A 48 12.34 11.92 -2.03
CA GLY A 48 11.76 11.28 -0.85
C GLY A 48 10.74 12.13 -0.09
N ARG A 49 10.96 13.44 0.01
CA ARG A 49 10.04 14.37 0.70
C ARG A 49 8.66 14.42 0.04
N VAL A 50 8.61 14.46 -1.28
CA VAL A 50 7.35 14.51 -2.03
C VAL A 50 6.59 13.21 -1.81
N HIS A 51 7.27 12.07 -1.95
CA HIS A 51 6.63 10.76 -1.82
C HIS A 51 6.26 10.41 -0.39
N ALA A 52 7.03 10.85 0.62
CA ALA A 52 6.66 10.70 2.02
C ALA A 52 5.36 11.48 2.34
N LEU A 53 5.26 12.73 1.86
CA LEU A 53 4.03 13.50 2.03
C LEU A 53 2.85 12.88 1.26
N SER A 54 3.08 12.49 0.00
CA SER A 54 2.04 11.85 -0.83
C SER A 54 1.53 10.55 -0.20
N ALA A 55 2.42 9.68 0.26
CA ALA A 55 2.05 8.43 0.94
C ALA A 55 1.24 8.72 2.20
N THR A 56 1.72 9.64 3.05
CA THR A 56 1.01 10.04 4.27
C THR A 56 -0.40 10.54 3.98
N VAL A 57 -0.55 11.46 3.01
CA VAL A 57 -1.86 12.01 2.62
C VAL A 57 -2.76 10.94 2.02
N THR A 58 -2.20 10.09 1.16
CA THR A 58 -2.94 8.98 0.53
C THR A 58 -3.45 8.00 1.58
N GLU A 59 -2.61 7.58 2.50
CA GLU A 59 -2.98 6.60 3.55
C GLU A 59 -3.99 7.18 4.53
N LEU A 60 -3.79 8.40 5.02
CA LEU A 60 -4.75 9.05 5.91
C LEU A 60 -6.08 9.31 5.19
N GLY A 61 -6.03 9.82 3.96
CA GLY A 61 -7.21 10.12 3.17
C GLY A 61 -7.97 8.86 2.75
N ALA A 62 -7.32 7.89 2.15
CA ALA A 62 -7.95 6.62 1.76
C ALA A 62 -8.50 5.88 2.96
N GLY A 63 -7.76 5.86 4.07
CA GLY A 63 -8.22 5.24 5.31
C GLY A 63 -9.48 5.92 5.87
N ALA A 64 -9.53 7.24 5.90
CA ALA A 64 -10.72 7.98 6.31
C ALA A 64 -11.92 7.70 5.37
N LEU A 65 -11.70 7.71 4.05
CA LEU A 65 -12.73 7.39 3.07
C LEU A 65 -13.25 5.95 3.26
N LEU A 66 -12.38 4.97 3.52
CA LEU A 66 -12.79 3.59 3.80
C LEU A 66 -13.62 3.48 5.08
N VAL A 67 -13.18 4.11 6.18
CA VAL A 67 -13.94 4.10 7.44
C VAL A 67 -15.33 4.68 7.24
N LEU A 68 -15.46 5.81 6.54
CA LEU A 68 -16.74 6.45 6.23
C LEU A 68 -17.54 5.69 5.16
N GLY A 69 -16.89 4.85 4.34
CA GLY A 69 -17.50 4.22 3.18
C GLY A 69 -17.87 5.25 2.11
N LEU A 70 -16.93 6.13 1.80
CA LEU A 70 -17.09 7.16 0.79
C LEU A 70 -16.11 6.94 -0.35
N LEU A 71 -16.63 6.93 -1.59
CA LEU A 71 -15.85 6.61 -2.79
C LEU A 71 -15.10 5.28 -2.66
N THR A 72 -15.75 4.27 -2.08
CA THR A 72 -15.13 3.03 -1.62
C THR A 72 -14.22 2.37 -2.67
N PRO A 73 -14.60 2.18 -3.96
CA PRO A 73 -13.71 1.58 -4.94
C PRO A 73 -12.45 2.42 -5.24
N LEU A 74 -12.54 3.75 -5.18
CA LEU A 74 -11.41 4.65 -5.38
C LEU A 74 -10.48 4.68 -4.17
N ALA A 75 -11.04 4.68 -2.97
CA ALA A 75 -10.27 4.56 -1.74
C ALA A 75 -9.52 3.21 -1.68
N ALA A 76 -10.19 2.12 -2.09
CA ALA A 76 -9.56 0.82 -2.25
C ALA A 76 -8.42 0.85 -3.30
N ALA A 77 -8.62 1.53 -4.44
CA ALA A 77 -7.59 1.72 -5.45
C ALA A 77 -6.35 2.45 -4.90
N ALA A 78 -6.54 3.47 -4.08
CA ALA A 78 -5.43 4.18 -3.44
C ALA A 78 -4.62 3.26 -2.51
N VAL A 79 -5.30 2.39 -1.73
CA VAL A 79 -4.63 1.38 -0.89
C VAL A 79 -3.88 0.36 -1.75
N VAL A 80 -4.52 -0.18 -2.81
CA VAL A 80 -3.86 -1.10 -3.77
C VAL A 80 -2.60 -0.45 -4.34
N GLY A 81 -2.68 0.80 -4.78
CA GLY A 81 -1.53 1.53 -5.32
C GLY A 81 -0.38 1.64 -4.32
N THR A 82 -0.67 2.02 -3.08
CA THR A 82 0.32 2.12 -2.00
C THR A 82 0.97 0.75 -1.73
N MET A 83 0.18 -0.32 -1.64
CA MET A 83 0.68 -1.67 -1.39
C MET A 83 1.51 -2.22 -2.56
N VAL A 84 1.13 -1.94 -3.81
CA VAL A 84 1.93 -2.36 -4.99
C VAL A 84 3.27 -1.62 -5.01
N VAL A 85 3.31 -0.33 -4.69
CA VAL A 85 4.58 0.40 -4.55
C VAL A 85 5.44 -0.21 -3.43
N ALA A 86 4.87 -0.48 -2.26
CA ALA A 86 5.58 -1.11 -1.15
C ALA A 86 6.09 -2.51 -1.52
N LEU A 87 5.26 -3.31 -2.20
CA LEU A 87 5.64 -4.63 -2.70
C LEU A 87 6.89 -4.55 -3.57
N VAL A 88 6.85 -3.72 -4.61
CA VAL A 88 7.92 -3.65 -5.61
C VAL A 88 9.19 -3.00 -5.07
N ALA A 89 9.06 -1.88 -4.35
CA ALA A 89 10.20 -1.10 -3.91
C ALA A 89 10.91 -1.67 -2.67
N ASN A 90 10.20 -2.41 -1.81
CA ASN A 90 10.74 -2.86 -0.52
C ASN A 90 10.62 -4.38 -0.30
N HIS A 91 9.45 -4.99 -0.47
CA HIS A 91 9.16 -6.32 0.07
C HIS A 91 9.41 -7.50 -0.87
N ALA A 92 9.32 -7.31 -2.20
CA ALA A 92 9.35 -8.41 -3.17
C ALA A 92 10.59 -9.31 -3.08
N ARG A 93 11.73 -8.77 -2.63
CA ARG A 93 13.02 -9.49 -2.54
C ARG A 93 13.22 -10.20 -1.20
N ASN A 94 12.36 -9.96 -0.22
CA ASN A 94 12.52 -10.46 1.16
C ASN A 94 11.85 -11.83 1.39
N GLY A 95 11.24 -12.41 0.34
CA GLY A 95 10.48 -13.66 0.42
C GLY A 95 9.06 -13.42 0.92
N PHE A 96 8.30 -14.50 1.12
CA PHE A 96 6.87 -14.42 1.45
C PHE A 96 6.61 -13.95 2.88
N PHE A 97 7.20 -14.63 3.86
CA PHE A 97 6.82 -14.49 5.27
C PHE A 97 7.25 -13.17 5.90
N ILE A 98 6.33 -12.53 6.64
CA ILE A 98 6.53 -11.23 7.31
C ILE A 98 7.70 -11.24 8.32
N PHE A 99 7.97 -12.37 8.96
CA PHE A 99 9.06 -12.51 9.95
C PHE A 99 10.46 -12.66 9.32
N ARG A 100 10.59 -12.64 8.00
CA ARG A 100 11.89 -12.62 7.33
C ARG A 100 12.60 -11.28 7.52
N PRO A 101 13.95 -11.25 7.55
CA PRO A 101 14.70 -10.00 7.58
C PRO A 101 14.27 -9.07 6.42
N GLY A 102 13.95 -7.83 6.75
CA GLY A 102 13.43 -6.84 5.80
C GLY A 102 11.93 -6.94 5.53
N GLU A 103 11.23 -7.84 6.23
CA GLU A 103 9.78 -8.09 6.14
C GLU A 103 9.34 -8.59 4.75
N GLY A 104 8.87 -9.83 4.69
CA GLY A 104 8.35 -10.44 3.46
C GLY A 104 7.05 -9.78 2.99
N TYR A 105 6.61 -10.17 1.78
CA TYR A 105 5.48 -9.51 1.13
C TYR A 105 4.09 -10.04 1.54
N GLU A 106 3.98 -11.00 2.45
CA GLU A 106 2.72 -11.59 2.92
C GLU A 106 1.67 -10.53 3.29
N TYR A 107 2.08 -9.56 4.10
CA TYR A 107 1.20 -8.51 4.61
C TYR A 107 0.69 -7.57 3.51
N VAL A 108 1.59 -7.06 2.66
CA VAL A 108 1.21 -6.17 1.57
C VAL A 108 0.34 -6.87 0.53
N LEU A 109 0.57 -8.17 0.29
CA LEU A 109 -0.27 -8.99 -0.59
C LEU A 109 -1.68 -9.13 -0.02
N MET A 110 -1.81 -9.47 1.28
CA MET A 110 -3.11 -9.61 1.93
C MET A 110 -3.91 -8.31 1.89
N ILE A 111 -3.28 -7.17 2.22
CA ILE A 111 -3.96 -5.87 2.14
C ILE A 111 -4.40 -5.58 0.70
N THR A 112 -3.57 -5.86 -0.29
CA THR A 112 -3.91 -5.66 -1.72
C THR A 112 -5.14 -6.47 -2.11
N LEU A 113 -5.16 -7.78 -1.81
CA LEU A 113 -6.27 -8.66 -2.17
C LEU A 113 -7.56 -8.28 -1.45
N VAL A 114 -7.48 -7.96 -0.15
CA VAL A 114 -8.65 -7.53 0.63
C VAL A 114 -9.18 -6.18 0.12
N SER A 115 -8.31 -5.25 -0.29
CA SER A 115 -8.74 -3.99 -0.89
C SER A 115 -9.44 -4.21 -2.24
N CYS A 116 -8.95 -5.12 -3.08
CA CYS A 116 -9.62 -5.51 -4.32
C CYS A 116 -11.00 -6.13 -4.05
N ALA A 117 -11.09 -7.03 -3.07
CA ALA A 117 -12.36 -7.63 -2.67
C ALA A 117 -13.35 -6.58 -2.15
N LEU A 118 -12.87 -5.61 -1.36
CA LEU A 118 -13.71 -4.50 -0.88
C LEU A 118 -14.18 -3.61 -2.03
N GLY A 119 -13.34 -3.36 -3.04
CA GLY A 119 -13.77 -2.68 -4.27
C GLY A 119 -14.94 -3.39 -4.96
N ALA A 120 -14.93 -4.72 -4.98
CA ALA A 120 -16.03 -5.52 -5.53
C ALA A 120 -17.29 -5.55 -4.65
N LEU A 121 -17.12 -5.50 -3.33
CA LEU A 121 -18.23 -5.47 -2.36
C LEU A 121 -18.92 -4.11 -2.31
N ASP A 122 -18.20 -3.04 -2.68
CA ASP A 122 -18.64 -1.66 -2.51
C ASP A 122 -18.76 -1.24 -1.03
N GLY A 123 -19.29 -0.03 -0.76
CA GLY A 123 -19.43 0.50 0.61
C GLY A 123 -20.40 -0.25 1.52
N GLY A 124 -21.37 -0.95 0.93
CA GLY A 124 -22.47 -1.60 1.66
C GLY A 124 -23.49 -0.59 2.20
N ALA A 125 -24.57 -1.09 2.80
CA ALA A 125 -25.70 -0.26 3.25
C ALA A 125 -25.32 0.76 4.35
N TRP A 126 -24.28 0.49 5.14
CA TRP A 126 -23.83 1.37 6.22
C TRP A 126 -22.62 2.22 5.78
N SER A 127 -22.78 2.93 4.66
CA SER A 127 -21.74 3.75 4.04
C SER A 127 -22.29 5.10 3.59
N LEU A 128 -21.44 6.10 3.47
CA LEU A 128 -21.82 7.37 2.86
C LEU A 128 -22.10 7.23 1.38
N ASP A 129 -21.47 6.28 0.68
CA ASP A 129 -21.77 5.94 -0.70
C ASP A 129 -23.25 5.55 -0.86
N HIS A 130 -23.75 4.71 0.04
CA HIS A 130 -25.15 4.30 0.03
C HIS A 130 -26.11 5.48 0.25
N VAL A 131 -25.78 6.36 1.21
CA VAL A 131 -26.59 7.57 1.48
C VAL A 131 -26.59 8.53 0.28
N ALA A 132 -25.44 8.63 -0.40
CA ALA A 132 -25.29 9.48 -1.59
C ALA A 132 -25.86 8.86 -2.87
N GLY A 133 -26.33 7.61 -2.84
CA GLY A 133 -26.79 6.87 -4.02
C GLY A 133 -25.67 6.48 -4.98
N PHE A 134 -24.42 6.49 -4.51
CA PHE A 134 -23.27 6.05 -5.28
C PHE A 134 -23.00 4.56 -5.01
N SER A 135 -22.91 3.76 -6.08
CA SER A 135 -22.64 2.33 -5.96
C SER A 135 -22.02 1.78 -7.25
N VAL A 136 -20.88 1.11 -7.11
CA VAL A 136 -20.15 0.48 -8.21
C VAL A 136 -19.67 -0.91 -7.79
N PRO A 137 -20.58 -1.85 -7.52
CA PRO A 137 -20.22 -3.19 -7.04
C PRO A 137 -19.75 -4.12 -8.15
N GLY A 138 -19.30 -5.30 -7.76
CA GLY A 138 -18.94 -6.39 -8.64
C GLY A 138 -17.67 -6.11 -9.46
N TRP A 139 -17.67 -6.58 -10.70
CA TRP A 139 -16.48 -6.48 -11.57
C TRP A 139 -16.04 -5.05 -11.85
N ALA A 140 -16.96 -4.09 -11.90
CA ALA A 140 -16.63 -2.68 -12.13
C ALA A 140 -15.84 -2.10 -10.94
N GLY A 141 -16.31 -2.31 -9.72
CA GLY A 141 -15.63 -1.86 -8.51
C GLY A 141 -14.27 -2.55 -8.32
N LEU A 142 -14.21 -3.88 -8.58
CA LEU A 142 -12.94 -4.61 -8.62
C LEU A 142 -11.96 -4.02 -9.63
N ALA A 143 -12.44 -3.76 -10.86
CA ALA A 143 -11.59 -3.21 -11.91
C ALA A 143 -11.07 -1.81 -11.54
N ILE A 144 -11.89 -0.95 -10.96
CA ILE A 144 -11.45 0.36 -10.46
C ILE A 144 -10.37 0.17 -9.39
N ALA A 145 -10.61 -0.65 -8.37
CA ALA A 145 -9.65 -0.87 -7.29
C ALA A 145 -8.32 -1.41 -7.81
N ALA A 146 -8.37 -2.44 -8.66
CA ALA A 146 -7.16 -3.09 -9.17
C ALA A 146 -6.45 -2.24 -10.24
N LEU A 147 -7.15 -1.82 -11.31
CA LEU A 147 -6.50 -1.19 -12.45
C LEU A 147 -6.05 0.24 -12.15
N ALA A 148 -6.86 1.04 -11.44
CA ALA A 148 -6.43 2.38 -11.05
C ALA A 148 -5.31 2.32 -10.01
N GLY A 149 -5.37 1.40 -9.04
CA GLY A 149 -4.31 1.21 -8.06
C GLY A 149 -2.99 0.76 -8.69
N ILE A 150 -3.01 -0.31 -9.49
CA ILE A 150 -1.81 -0.82 -10.18
C ILE A 150 -1.28 0.23 -11.17
N GLY A 151 -2.16 0.89 -11.92
CA GLY A 151 -1.77 1.93 -12.88
C GLY A 151 -1.09 3.13 -12.20
N GLY A 152 -1.64 3.60 -11.08
CA GLY A 152 -1.02 4.65 -10.26
C GLY A 152 0.34 4.24 -9.70
N ALA A 153 0.44 3.01 -9.18
CA ALA A 153 1.71 2.46 -8.71
C ALA A 153 2.74 2.33 -9.83
N ALA A 154 2.34 1.82 -11.00
CA ALA A 154 3.22 1.69 -12.16
C ALA A 154 3.73 3.05 -12.62
N LEU A 155 2.87 4.08 -12.67
CA LEU A 155 3.27 5.44 -13.01
C LEU A 155 4.28 5.99 -12.00
N LEU A 156 4.01 5.86 -10.69
CA LEU A 156 4.93 6.31 -9.63
C LEU A 156 6.28 5.60 -9.76
N LEU A 157 6.28 4.28 -9.89
CA LEU A 157 7.51 3.49 -10.00
C LEU A 157 8.30 3.87 -11.26
N ALA A 158 7.64 4.01 -12.40
CA ALA A 158 8.29 4.39 -13.65
C ALA A 158 8.95 5.79 -13.59
N THR A 159 8.31 6.73 -12.91
CA THR A 159 8.79 8.11 -12.83
C THR A 159 9.78 8.36 -11.69
N SER A 160 9.61 7.67 -10.57
CA SER A 160 10.25 8.08 -9.31
C SER A 160 11.11 6.99 -8.64
N TRP A 161 11.03 5.73 -9.09
CA TRP A 161 11.81 4.66 -8.48
C TRP A 161 13.14 4.46 -9.22
N ARG A 162 14.23 4.62 -8.48
CA ARG A 162 15.61 4.50 -8.96
C ARG A 162 16.41 3.68 -7.93
N PRO A 163 16.25 2.34 -7.93
CA PRO A 163 16.96 1.47 -7.00
C PRO A 163 18.47 1.58 -7.22
N ALA A 164 19.24 1.49 -6.14
CA ALA A 164 20.69 1.36 -6.25
C ALA A 164 21.05 0.07 -7.01
N PRO A 165 22.10 0.07 -7.84
CA PRO A 165 22.62 -1.15 -8.41
C PRO A 165 22.91 -2.18 -7.32
N ALA A 166 22.62 -3.46 -7.59
CA ALA A 166 23.02 -4.52 -6.68
C ALA A 166 24.53 -4.45 -6.46
N ALA A 167 24.96 -4.48 -5.20
CA ALA A 167 26.40 -4.51 -4.89
C ALA A 167 27.02 -5.70 -5.64
N SER A 168 28.07 -5.44 -6.41
CA SER A 168 28.86 -6.52 -7.01
C SER A 168 29.32 -7.49 -5.92
N PRO A 169 29.28 -8.81 -6.15
CA PRO A 169 29.87 -9.76 -5.21
C PRO A 169 31.31 -9.33 -4.89
N ALA A 170 31.64 -9.28 -3.60
CA ALA A 170 33.02 -9.04 -3.22
C ALA A 170 33.92 -10.06 -3.93
N PRO A 171 35.06 -9.64 -4.47
CA PRO A 171 36.01 -10.60 -5.07
C PRO A 171 36.31 -11.68 -4.04
N ALA A 172 36.17 -12.93 -4.46
CA ALA A 172 36.53 -14.07 -3.62
C ALA A 172 37.91 -13.81 -3.06
N SER A 173 38.04 -13.79 -1.75
CA SER A 173 39.35 -13.68 -1.11
C SER A 173 40.19 -14.86 -1.60
N GLU A 174 41.22 -14.56 -2.38
CA GLU A 174 42.21 -15.52 -2.83
C GLU A 174 42.77 -16.19 -1.59
N SER A 175 42.43 -17.46 -1.39
CA SER A 175 42.92 -18.23 -0.27
C SER A 175 44.46 -18.26 -0.40
N ALA A 176 45.14 -17.64 0.57
CA ALA A 176 46.61 -17.71 0.67
C ALA A 176 47.05 -19.19 0.62
N PRO A 177 48.08 -19.53 -0.18
CA PRO A 177 48.58 -20.89 -0.21
C PRO A 177 49.11 -21.25 1.18
N ALA A 178 48.67 -22.41 1.69
CA ALA A 178 49.21 -23.00 2.90
C ALA A 178 50.70 -23.32 2.69
N ALA A 179 51.55 -22.75 3.52
CA ALA A 179 52.94 -23.06 3.63
C ALA A 179 53.20 -24.26 4.55
#